data_2f25f0be608c90e2cd0fa4bb1dd7a28e
#
_entry.id   2f25f0be608c90e2cd0fa4bb1dd7a28e
#
_cell.length_a   1.000
_cell.length_b   1.000
_cell.length_c   1.000
_cell.angle_alpha   90.00
_cell.angle_beta   90.00
_cell.angle_gamma   90.00
#
_symmetry.space_group_name_H-M   'P 1'
#
loop_
_entity.id
_entity.type
_entity.pdbx_description
1 polymer ?
#
loop_
_entity_poly.entity_id
_entity_poly.type
_entity_poly.pdbx_seq_one_letter_code
_entity_poly.pdbx_strand_id
1 'polypeptide(L)'
;MSRKSKIDALEKVKIVEQYLNGEISQKGAAKVCGVNKRSVQDWIRIYKTEGPQGLLTPKTNKKYPKDLKLKAVQSYLSGEGSLDEICARFGIRQHVQLMSWIKVYNEGKELKEFTGGSTMKKARKTTLEERIAIVTDCLSHNRNYGAMALKYN
;
A
#
# COMPACT_ATOMS: atom_id res chain seq x y z
N MET A 1 -4.80 -8.55 -11.61
CA MET A 1 -4.00 -7.66 -12.50
C MET A 1 -3.69 -6.36 -11.76
N SER A 2 -2.42 -5.98 -11.66
CA SER A 2 -2.03 -4.70 -11.07
C SER A 2 -2.48 -3.55 -12.00
N ARG A 3 -3.15 -2.52 -11.45
CA ARG A 3 -3.53 -1.33 -12.22
C ARG A 3 -2.25 -0.65 -12.72
N LYS A 4 -2.10 -0.51 -14.02
CA LYS A 4 -1.02 0.29 -14.60
C LYS A 4 -1.16 1.73 -14.13
N SER A 5 -0.05 2.37 -13.75
CA SER A 5 -0.03 3.80 -13.46
C SER A 5 -0.50 4.57 -14.70
N LYS A 6 -1.36 5.59 -14.51
CA LYS A 6 -1.80 6.47 -15.61
C LYS A 6 -0.65 7.28 -16.21
N ILE A 7 0.40 7.51 -15.43
CA ILE A 7 1.57 8.33 -15.78
C ILE A 7 2.80 7.42 -15.76
N ASP A 8 3.60 7.51 -16.82
CA ASP A 8 4.85 6.77 -16.89
C ASP A 8 5.87 7.25 -15.84
N ALA A 9 6.82 6.40 -15.50
CA ALA A 9 7.81 6.68 -14.47
C ALA A 9 8.75 7.83 -14.88
N LEU A 10 9.18 7.85 -16.14
CA LEU A 10 10.02 8.92 -16.67
C LEU A 10 9.29 10.26 -16.72
N GLU A 11 8.00 10.24 -17.04
CA GLU A 11 7.17 11.45 -17.05
C GLU A 11 7.03 12.04 -15.63
N LYS A 12 6.89 11.18 -14.59
CA LYS A 12 6.91 11.65 -13.19
C LYS A 12 8.22 12.33 -12.82
N VAL A 13 9.37 11.76 -13.23
CA VAL A 13 10.69 12.35 -13.01
C VAL A 13 10.76 13.73 -13.65
N LYS A 14 10.42 13.84 -14.94
CA LYS A 14 10.44 15.10 -15.70
C LYS A 14 9.58 16.19 -15.06
N ILE A 15 8.35 15.85 -14.65
CA ILE A 15 7.44 16.79 -13.99
C ILE A 15 7.99 17.27 -12.64
N VAL A 16 8.62 16.38 -11.87
CA VAL A 16 9.23 16.78 -10.59
C VAL A 16 10.45 17.68 -10.82
N GLU A 17 11.26 17.42 -11.83
CA GLU A 17 12.40 18.27 -12.21
C GLU A 17 11.94 19.67 -12.65
N GLN A 18 10.89 19.76 -13.48
CA GLN A 18 10.29 21.04 -13.86
C GLN A 18 9.77 21.82 -12.64
N TYR A 19 9.18 21.13 -11.67
CA TYR A 19 8.78 21.78 -10.42
C TYR A 19 9.99 22.29 -9.61
N LEU A 20 11.04 21.49 -9.50
CA LEU A 20 12.25 21.88 -8.74
C LEU A 20 13.00 23.05 -9.41
N ASN A 21 12.94 23.13 -10.73
CA ASN A 21 13.47 24.27 -11.50
C ASN A 21 12.59 25.52 -11.45
N GLY A 22 11.41 25.44 -10.82
CA GLY A 22 10.49 26.58 -10.73
C GLY A 22 9.63 26.82 -11.99
N GLU A 23 9.69 25.92 -12.98
CA GLU A 23 8.97 26.06 -14.27
C GLU A 23 7.46 25.82 -14.12
N ILE A 24 7.06 24.99 -13.16
CA ILE A 24 5.66 24.62 -12.94
C ILE A 24 5.34 24.56 -11.44
N SER A 25 4.13 24.95 -11.07
CA SER A 25 3.63 24.80 -9.71
C SER A 25 3.08 23.40 -9.44
N GLN A 26 2.97 22.99 -8.17
CA GLN A 26 2.36 21.69 -7.80
C GLN A 26 0.94 21.53 -8.35
N LYS A 27 0.14 22.61 -8.38
CA LYS A 27 -1.21 22.61 -8.96
C LYS A 27 -1.15 22.46 -10.48
N GLY A 28 -0.22 23.16 -11.13
CA GLY A 28 0.02 23.06 -12.57
C GLY A 28 0.44 21.65 -12.96
N ALA A 29 1.43 21.07 -12.28
CA ALA A 29 1.88 19.71 -12.47
C ALA A 29 0.73 18.68 -12.33
N ALA A 30 -0.11 18.83 -11.31
CA ALA A 30 -1.26 17.98 -11.08
C ALA A 30 -2.28 18.06 -12.22
N LYS A 31 -2.53 19.28 -12.74
CA LYS A 31 -3.42 19.51 -13.89
C LYS A 31 -2.89 18.92 -15.18
N VAL A 32 -1.61 19.13 -15.48
CA VAL A 32 -0.93 18.57 -16.67
C VAL A 32 -0.99 17.05 -16.67
N CYS A 33 -0.69 16.42 -15.53
CA CYS A 33 -0.70 14.96 -15.39
C CYS A 33 -2.09 14.35 -15.19
N GLY A 34 -3.14 15.14 -15.01
CA GLY A 34 -4.48 14.64 -14.69
C GLY A 34 -4.56 13.83 -13.38
N VAL A 35 -3.75 14.21 -12.38
CA VAL A 35 -3.66 13.54 -11.07
C VAL A 35 -3.99 14.51 -9.93
N ASN A 36 -4.20 13.96 -8.73
CA ASN A 36 -4.40 14.78 -7.54
C ASN A 36 -3.08 15.49 -7.14
N LYS A 37 -3.18 16.73 -6.65
CA LYS A 37 -2.04 17.48 -6.10
C LYS A 37 -1.24 16.66 -5.08
N ARG A 38 -1.90 15.87 -4.25
CA ARG A 38 -1.25 14.99 -3.27
C ARG A 38 -0.29 13.98 -3.91
N SER A 39 -0.65 13.43 -5.07
CA SER A 39 0.25 12.53 -5.81
C SER A 39 1.53 13.23 -6.24
N VAL A 40 1.43 14.49 -6.69
CA VAL A 40 2.62 15.28 -7.04
C VAL A 40 3.49 15.58 -5.82
N GLN A 41 2.89 15.90 -4.69
CA GLN A 41 3.62 16.09 -3.42
C GLN A 41 4.36 14.83 -2.99
N ASP A 42 3.72 13.66 -3.10
CA ASP A 42 4.38 12.38 -2.80
C ASP A 42 5.54 12.10 -3.77
N TRP A 43 5.41 12.41 -5.06
CA TRP A 43 6.51 12.27 -6.04
C TRP A 43 7.68 13.19 -5.71
N ILE A 44 7.42 14.45 -5.38
CA ILE A 44 8.46 15.41 -4.98
C ILE A 44 9.18 14.92 -3.73
N ARG A 45 8.46 14.42 -2.74
CA ARG A 45 9.05 13.88 -1.51
C ARG A 45 9.92 12.66 -1.80
N ILE A 46 9.41 11.70 -2.58
CA ILE A 46 10.17 10.50 -2.97
C ILE A 46 11.42 10.89 -3.76
N TYR A 47 11.31 11.82 -4.70
CA TYR A 47 12.44 12.31 -5.49
C TYR A 47 13.52 12.94 -4.61
N LYS A 48 13.13 13.76 -3.62
CA LYS A 48 14.07 14.38 -2.67
C LYS A 48 14.76 13.38 -1.75
N THR A 49 14.12 12.26 -1.42
CA THR A 49 14.65 11.25 -0.48
C THR A 49 15.38 10.10 -1.16
N GLU A 50 14.90 9.64 -2.31
CA GLU A 50 15.42 8.45 -3.01
C GLU A 50 15.98 8.79 -4.41
N GLY A 51 15.94 10.07 -4.82
CA GLY A 51 16.33 10.51 -6.15
C GLY A 51 15.35 10.07 -7.24
N PRO A 52 15.69 10.26 -8.54
CA PRO A 52 14.84 9.87 -9.66
C PRO A 52 14.52 8.35 -9.68
N GLN A 53 15.45 7.53 -9.17
CA GLN A 53 15.23 6.06 -9.06
C GLN A 53 14.03 5.71 -8.18
N GLY A 54 13.74 6.51 -7.16
CA GLY A 54 12.57 6.33 -6.28
C GLY A 54 11.23 6.42 -7.00
N LEU A 55 11.17 7.15 -8.12
CA LEU A 55 9.96 7.30 -8.94
C LEU A 55 9.80 6.20 -9.99
N LEU A 56 10.84 5.46 -10.30
CA LEU A 56 10.74 4.30 -11.17
C LEU A 56 9.82 3.26 -10.51
N THR A 57 8.92 2.67 -11.27
CA THR A 57 7.96 1.71 -10.74
C THR A 57 8.68 0.43 -10.30
N PRO A 58 8.81 0.15 -9.01
CA PRO A 58 9.45 -1.07 -8.55
C PRO A 58 8.55 -2.28 -8.87
N LYS A 59 9.17 -3.41 -9.21
CA LYS A 59 8.43 -4.67 -9.44
C LYS A 59 7.73 -5.17 -8.17
N THR A 60 8.21 -4.77 -6.99
CA THR A 60 7.68 -5.18 -5.69
C THR A 60 7.43 -4.00 -4.79
N ASN A 61 6.46 -4.11 -3.89
CA ASN A 61 6.21 -3.09 -2.87
C ASN A 61 7.36 -3.03 -1.87
N LYS A 62 7.74 -1.80 -1.44
CA LYS A 62 8.75 -1.59 -0.41
C LYS A 62 8.28 -2.23 0.91
N LYS A 63 9.12 -3.07 1.50
CA LYS A 63 8.88 -3.68 2.80
C LYS A 63 9.48 -2.81 3.89
N TYR A 64 8.81 -2.75 5.04
CA TYR A 64 9.24 -1.97 6.19
C TYR A 64 9.35 -2.90 7.41
N PRO A 65 10.53 -3.00 8.05
CA PRO A 65 10.71 -3.78 9.28
C PRO A 65 9.80 -3.28 10.41
N LYS A 66 9.48 -4.16 11.35
CA LYS A 66 8.64 -3.83 12.52
C LYS A 66 9.23 -2.66 13.31
N ASP A 67 10.54 -2.68 13.56
CA ASP A 67 11.23 -1.64 14.33
C ASP A 67 11.16 -0.26 13.67
N LEU A 68 11.28 -0.20 12.34
CA LEU A 68 11.12 1.05 11.60
C LEU A 68 9.70 1.57 11.72
N LYS A 69 8.68 0.70 11.61
CA LYS A 69 7.28 1.10 11.77
C LYS A 69 7.03 1.67 13.16
N LEU A 70 7.54 1.00 14.21
CA LEU A 70 7.38 1.44 15.60
C LEU A 70 8.06 2.79 15.84
N LYS A 71 9.32 2.96 15.41
CA LYS A 71 10.04 4.22 15.53
C LYS A 71 9.33 5.37 14.82
N ALA A 72 8.85 5.14 13.58
CA ALA A 72 8.14 6.15 12.81
C ALA A 72 6.83 6.57 13.50
N VAL A 73 6.07 5.61 14.06
CA VAL A 73 4.85 5.90 14.80
C VAL A 73 5.15 6.68 16.08
N GLN A 74 6.15 6.27 16.84
CA GLN A 74 6.57 6.95 18.08
C GLN A 74 7.03 8.38 17.80
N SER A 75 7.89 8.60 16.79
CA SER A 75 8.33 9.94 16.38
C SER A 75 7.16 10.86 16.00
N TYR A 76 6.15 10.32 15.33
CA TYR A 76 4.95 11.09 15.00
C TYR A 76 4.13 11.42 16.25
N LEU A 77 3.88 10.45 17.12
CA LEU A 77 3.11 10.65 18.36
C LEU A 77 3.81 11.56 19.37
N SER A 78 5.15 11.58 19.36
CA SER A 78 5.96 12.51 20.17
C SER A 78 5.99 13.93 19.60
N GLY A 79 5.35 14.18 18.44
CA GLY A 79 5.32 15.51 17.83
C GLY A 79 6.62 15.96 17.16
N GLU A 80 7.53 15.04 16.81
CA GLU A 80 8.83 15.35 16.21
C GLU A 80 8.74 15.88 14.77
N GLY A 81 7.56 15.90 14.18
CA GLY A 81 7.32 16.44 12.85
C GLY A 81 5.96 16.07 12.27
N SER A 82 5.65 16.65 11.13
CA SER A 82 4.46 16.33 10.34
C SER A 82 4.53 14.93 9.72
N LEU A 83 3.39 14.40 9.27
CA LEU A 83 3.35 13.11 8.57
C LEU A 83 4.34 13.05 7.39
N ASP A 84 4.48 14.14 6.65
CA ASP A 84 5.37 14.18 5.49
C ASP A 84 6.86 14.20 5.89
N GLU A 85 7.22 14.91 6.95
CA GLU A 85 8.58 14.94 7.49
C GLU A 85 8.99 13.59 8.07
N ILE A 86 8.10 12.94 8.83
CA ILE A 86 8.34 11.58 9.34
C ILE A 86 8.48 10.59 8.17
N CYS A 87 7.61 10.68 7.16
CA CYS A 87 7.73 9.84 5.97
C CYS A 87 9.05 10.06 5.23
N ALA A 88 9.53 11.30 5.12
CA ALA A 88 10.81 11.60 4.50
C ALA A 88 11.97 11.02 5.32
N ARG A 89 11.98 11.24 6.65
CA ARG A 89 13.02 10.77 7.58
C ARG A 89 13.16 9.25 7.56
N PHE A 90 12.05 8.50 7.57
CA PHE A 90 12.04 7.03 7.61
C PHE A 90 11.92 6.38 6.22
N GLY A 91 11.97 7.16 5.14
CA GLY A 91 11.86 6.65 3.76
C GLY A 91 10.53 5.93 3.48
N ILE A 92 9.43 6.39 4.09
CA ILE A 92 8.10 5.83 3.90
C ILE A 92 7.49 6.45 2.65
N ARG A 93 7.16 5.63 1.65
CA ARG A 93 6.70 6.11 0.34
C ARG A 93 5.35 6.82 0.37
N GLN A 94 4.44 6.40 1.24
CA GLN A 94 3.09 6.95 1.30
C GLN A 94 2.69 7.24 2.74
N HIS A 95 2.19 8.45 3.00
CA HIS A 95 1.71 8.85 4.32
C HIS A 95 0.55 7.96 4.82
N VAL A 96 -0.28 7.41 3.90
CA VAL A 96 -1.36 6.48 4.24
C VAL A 96 -0.84 5.23 4.94
N GLN A 97 0.36 4.77 4.60
CA GLN A 97 1.01 3.64 5.30
C GLN A 97 1.31 4.00 6.75
N LEU A 98 1.91 5.18 6.99
CA LEU A 98 2.18 5.65 8.35
C LEU A 98 0.87 5.83 9.14
N MET A 99 -0.15 6.43 8.56
CA MET A 99 -1.47 6.57 9.19
C MET A 99 -2.07 5.21 9.58
N SER A 100 -1.96 4.21 8.71
CA SER A 100 -2.45 2.85 9.03
C SER A 100 -1.69 2.21 10.19
N TRP A 101 -0.38 2.45 10.30
CA TRP A 101 0.42 1.95 11.43
C TRP A 101 0.08 2.67 12.73
N ILE A 102 -0.15 3.99 12.69
CA ILE A 102 -0.61 4.77 13.85
C ILE A 102 -1.95 4.23 14.34
N LYS A 103 -2.89 3.96 13.43
CA LYS A 103 -4.18 3.37 13.80
C LYS A 103 -4.01 2.03 14.50
N VAL A 104 -3.23 1.11 13.92
CA VAL A 104 -2.96 -0.22 14.52
C VAL A 104 -2.30 -0.09 15.89
N TYR A 105 -1.36 0.83 16.05
CA TYR A 105 -0.68 1.10 17.31
C TYR A 105 -1.63 1.64 18.39
N ASN A 106 -2.50 2.60 18.04
CA ASN A 106 -3.50 3.17 18.94
C ASN A 106 -4.59 2.15 19.34
N GLU A 107 -4.86 1.16 18.52
CA GLU A 107 -5.73 0.03 18.84
C GLU A 107 -5.06 -1.01 19.77
N GLY A 108 -3.83 -0.77 20.21
CA GLY A 108 -3.05 -1.72 21.03
C GLY A 108 -2.63 -2.98 20.30
N LYS A 109 -2.72 -2.99 18.96
CA LYS A 109 -2.35 -4.14 18.14
C LYS A 109 -0.87 -4.10 17.76
N GLU A 110 -0.27 -5.27 17.62
CA GLU A 110 1.12 -5.40 17.21
C GLU A 110 1.33 -5.01 15.74
N LEU A 111 2.35 -4.20 15.48
CA LEU A 111 2.82 -3.87 14.13
C LEU A 111 3.61 -5.06 13.58
N LYS A 112 2.95 -5.90 12.80
CA LYS A 112 3.57 -7.11 12.22
C LYS A 112 4.49 -6.76 11.06
N GLU A 113 5.57 -7.52 10.90
CA GLU A 113 6.33 -7.50 9.66
C GLU A 113 5.46 -7.99 8.50
N PHE A 114 5.64 -7.35 7.33
CA PHE A 114 4.96 -7.81 6.13
C PHE A 114 5.67 -9.05 5.59
N THR A 115 5.15 -10.22 5.86
CA THR A 115 5.70 -11.51 5.43
C THR A 115 5.41 -11.84 3.96
N GLY A 116 4.75 -10.92 3.21
CA GLY A 116 4.54 -11.08 1.76
C GLY A 116 3.56 -12.20 1.37
N GLY A 117 2.79 -12.70 2.31
CA GLY A 117 1.73 -13.67 2.06
C GLY A 117 0.36 -13.00 1.97
N SER A 118 -0.53 -13.53 1.14
CA SER A 118 -1.95 -13.27 1.24
C SER A 118 -2.38 -13.60 2.67
N THR A 119 -3.10 -12.68 3.34
CA THR A 119 -3.76 -12.95 4.63
C THR A 119 -4.94 -13.91 4.48
N MET A 120 -5.23 -14.35 3.27
CA MET A 120 -6.14 -15.47 3.06
C MET A 120 -5.57 -16.67 3.81
N LYS A 121 -6.29 -17.15 4.82
CA LYS A 121 -6.05 -18.48 5.40
C LYS A 121 -5.88 -19.42 4.23
N LYS A 122 -4.76 -20.16 4.20
CA LYS A 122 -4.56 -21.18 3.15
C LYS A 122 -5.80 -22.07 3.18
N ALA A 123 -6.54 -22.07 2.09
CA ALA A 123 -7.70 -22.94 1.97
C ALA A 123 -7.24 -24.38 2.26
N ARG A 124 -8.01 -25.11 3.04
CA ARG A 124 -7.79 -26.52 3.34
C ARG A 124 -7.61 -27.29 2.02
N LYS A 125 -6.61 -28.16 1.95
CA LYS A 125 -6.47 -29.04 0.79
C LYS A 125 -7.63 -30.05 0.83
N THR A 126 -8.45 -30.03 -0.22
CA THR A 126 -9.56 -30.96 -0.40
C THR A 126 -9.23 -31.98 -1.49
N THR A 127 -9.61 -33.23 -1.31
CA THR A 127 -9.53 -34.28 -2.35
C THR A 127 -10.58 -34.03 -3.44
N LEU A 128 -10.44 -34.68 -4.59
CA LEU A 128 -11.44 -34.59 -5.66
C LEU A 128 -12.81 -35.10 -5.21
N GLU A 129 -12.83 -36.22 -4.52
CA GLU A 129 -14.04 -36.84 -3.97
C GLU A 129 -14.76 -35.92 -3.00
N GLU A 130 -14.01 -35.28 -2.09
CA GLU A 130 -14.54 -34.32 -1.14
C GLU A 130 -15.13 -33.08 -1.86
N ARG A 131 -14.49 -32.58 -2.92
CA ARG A 131 -15.04 -31.48 -3.72
C ARG A 131 -16.36 -31.85 -4.40
N ILE A 132 -16.44 -33.07 -4.95
CA ILE A 132 -17.66 -33.57 -5.56
C ILE A 132 -18.78 -33.66 -4.50
N ALA A 133 -18.48 -34.22 -3.33
CA ALA A 133 -19.45 -34.31 -2.23
C ALA A 133 -19.97 -32.92 -1.80
N ILE A 134 -19.06 -31.93 -1.62
CA ILE A 134 -19.42 -30.56 -1.26
C ILE A 134 -20.31 -29.91 -2.32
N VAL A 135 -19.99 -30.08 -3.60
CA VAL A 135 -20.77 -29.51 -4.71
C VAL A 135 -22.16 -30.16 -4.77
N THR A 136 -22.24 -31.48 -4.65
CA THR A 136 -23.51 -32.21 -4.66
C THR A 136 -24.39 -31.79 -3.48
N ASP A 137 -23.83 -31.71 -2.28
CA ASP A 137 -24.53 -31.22 -1.09
C ASP A 137 -25.03 -29.79 -1.24
N CYS A 138 -24.20 -28.91 -1.82
CA CYS A 138 -24.56 -27.51 -2.10
C CYS A 138 -25.74 -27.42 -3.10
N LEU A 139 -25.72 -28.24 -4.13
CA LEU A 139 -26.82 -28.27 -5.14
C LEU A 139 -28.11 -28.76 -4.54
N SER A 140 -28.11 -29.78 -3.67
CA SER A 140 -29.29 -30.31 -2.99
C SER A 140 -29.90 -29.34 -1.97
N HIS A 141 -29.11 -28.36 -1.46
CA HIS A 141 -29.52 -27.36 -0.47
C HIS A 141 -29.68 -25.95 -1.07
N ASN A 142 -30.30 -25.85 -2.25
CA ASN A 142 -30.60 -24.57 -2.91
C ASN A 142 -29.42 -23.60 -3.06
N ARG A 143 -28.23 -24.14 -3.28
CA ARG A 143 -26.97 -23.34 -3.46
C ARG A 143 -26.64 -22.41 -2.27
N ASN A 144 -26.91 -22.82 -1.06
CA ASN A 144 -26.58 -22.06 0.14
C ASN A 144 -25.09 -22.14 0.44
N TYR A 145 -24.29 -21.33 -0.26
CA TYR A 145 -22.82 -21.31 -0.15
C TYR A 145 -22.33 -20.95 1.26
N GLY A 146 -23.06 -20.09 1.98
CA GLY A 146 -22.71 -19.69 3.34
C GLY A 146 -22.79 -20.84 4.34
N ALA A 147 -23.89 -21.60 4.30
CA ALA A 147 -24.08 -22.78 5.15
C ALA A 147 -23.05 -23.88 4.81
N MET A 148 -22.75 -24.07 3.52
CA MET A 148 -21.73 -25.04 3.09
C MET A 148 -20.32 -24.64 3.54
N ALA A 149 -19.98 -23.37 3.47
CA ALA A 149 -18.69 -22.88 3.97
C ALA A 149 -18.51 -23.12 5.47
N LEU A 150 -19.57 -23.01 6.26
CA LEU A 150 -19.54 -23.32 7.70
C LEU A 150 -19.46 -24.82 7.99
N LYS A 151 -20.14 -25.65 7.17
CA LYS A 151 -20.17 -27.11 7.34
C LYS A 151 -18.86 -27.79 6.99
N TYR A 152 -18.16 -27.29 5.98
CA TYR A 152 -16.95 -27.90 5.41
C TYR A 152 -15.65 -27.10 5.65
N ASN A 153 -15.62 -26.19 6.62
CA ASN A 153 -14.47 -25.31 6.93
C ASN A 153 -13.33 -26.08 7.61
#